data_df9fb7b4f0157fc8c5b57a0632c1438d
#
_entry.id   df9fb7b4f0157fc8c5b57a0632c1438d
#
_cell.length_a   1.000
_cell.length_b   1.000
_cell.length_c   1.000
_cell.angle_alpha   90.00
_cell.angle_beta   90.00
_cell.angle_gamma   90.00
#
_symmetry.space_group_name_H-M   'P 1'
#
loop_
_entity.id
_entity.type
_entity.pdbx_description
1 polymer ?
#
loop_
_entity_poly.entity_id
_entity_poly.type
_entity_poly.pdbx_seq_one_letter_code
_entity_poly.pdbx_strand_id
1 'polypeptide(L)'
;MRLVFEQGTIAIRGDSTIPHTQWDDRTGTNRALGFRYQDIQAYLTNSNIAYEDDVLNLIPSPELTNDISLRPYQQEALDRWVTDCCGVLVLPTGAGKTYVGMGAIDWVNAPTFIIVPTLDLVDQWREELSCFDIEIGEYTGREKQLKPITVSTYDSAYNHAERLGNRFKLLIFDEVHH
;
A
#
# COMPACT_ATOMS: atom_id res chain seq x y z
N MET A 1 -11.88 -0.34 22.92
CA MET A 1 -11.09 -1.27 22.08
C MET A 1 -10.06 -0.46 21.30
N ARG A 2 -8.87 -1.04 21.01
CA ARG A 2 -7.82 -0.37 20.24
C ARG A 2 -7.22 -1.34 19.22
N LEU A 3 -7.10 -0.89 17.98
CA LEU A 3 -6.42 -1.61 16.89
C LEU A 3 -5.00 -1.03 16.72
N VAL A 4 -4.00 -1.90 16.65
CA VAL A 4 -2.60 -1.49 16.51
C VAL A 4 -1.90 -2.42 15.51
N PHE A 5 -1.06 -1.89 14.63
CA PHE A 5 -0.20 -2.71 13.77
C PHE A 5 1.06 -3.12 14.51
N GLU A 6 1.26 -4.42 14.67
CA GLU A 6 2.42 -5.01 15.35
C GLU A 6 2.91 -6.25 14.60
N GLN A 7 4.20 -6.28 14.26
CA GLN A 7 4.86 -7.45 13.66
C GLN A 7 4.12 -8.01 12.43
N GLY A 8 3.71 -7.13 11.52
CA GLY A 8 3.03 -7.51 10.27
C GLY A 8 1.57 -7.91 10.41
N THR A 9 0.99 -7.79 11.61
CA THR A 9 -0.41 -8.12 11.89
C THR A 9 -1.11 -6.99 12.64
N ILE A 10 -2.44 -7.05 12.71
CA ILE A 10 -3.26 -6.14 13.52
C ILE A 10 -3.51 -6.80 14.86
N ALA A 11 -3.03 -6.20 15.94
CA ALA A 11 -3.34 -6.59 17.30
C ALA A 11 -4.60 -5.85 17.77
N ILE A 12 -5.56 -6.59 18.31
CA ILE A 12 -6.82 -6.08 18.83
C ILE A 12 -6.76 -6.12 20.36
N ARG A 13 -6.70 -4.96 20.99
CA ARG A 13 -6.64 -4.80 22.44
C ARG A 13 -8.02 -4.48 22.97
N GLY A 14 -8.62 -5.41 23.74
CA GLY A 14 -9.95 -5.33 24.35
C GLY A 14 -10.69 -6.66 24.32
N ASP A 15 -11.79 -6.75 25.06
CA ASP A 15 -12.48 -8.01 25.38
C ASP A 15 -13.53 -8.47 24.34
N SER A 16 -13.38 -8.13 23.08
CA SER A 16 -14.38 -8.47 22.06
C SER A 16 -13.87 -9.50 21.07
N THR A 17 -14.71 -10.48 20.78
CA THR A 17 -14.46 -11.40 19.66
C THR A 17 -14.86 -10.71 18.35
N ILE A 18 -13.89 -10.49 17.48
CA ILE A 18 -14.08 -9.86 16.16
C ILE A 18 -13.88 -10.92 15.09
N PRO A 19 -14.67 -10.93 14.01
CA PRO A 19 -14.44 -11.80 12.87
C PRO A 19 -13.02 -11.66 12.29
N HIS A 20 -12.50 -12.75 11.72
CA HIS A 20 -11.17 -12.80 11.11
C HIS A 20 -9.99 -12.63 12.08
N THR A 21 -10.22 -12.80 13.39
CA THR A 21 -9.18 -12.74 14.41
C THR A 21 -8.88 -14.10 14.98
N GLN A 22 -7.65 -14.30 15.43
CA GLN A 22 -7.19 -15.48 16.18
C GLN A 22 -6.53 -15.02 17.47
N TRP A 23 -6.78 -15.76 18.54
CA TRP A 23 -6.10 -15.54 19.80
C TRP A 23 -4.63 -15.96 19.72
N ASP A 24 -3.73 -15.09 20.14
CA ASP A 24 -2.29 -15.37 20.25
C ASP A 24 -1.90 -15.45 21.72
N ASP A 25 -1.68 -16.68 22.20
CA ASP A 25 -1.30 -16.96 23.60
C ASP A 25 0.01 -16.29 24.01
N ARG A 26 0.92 -16.02 23.06
CA ARG A 26 2.23 -15.40 23.33
C ARG A 26 2.10 -13.94 23.70
N THR A 27 1.12 -13.26 23.12
CA THR A 27 0.90 -11.82 23.32
C THR A 27 -0.33 -11.51 24.18
N GLY A 28 -1.18 -12.51 24.43
CA GLY A 28 -2.45 -12.34 25.17
C GLY A 28 -3.42 -11.41 24.46
N THR A 29 -3.41 -11.39 23.12
CA THR A 29 -4.27 -10.53 22.30
C THR A 29 -4.86 -11.28 21.12
N ASN A 30 -6.02 -10.84 20.64
CA ASN A 30 -6.53 -11.26 19.35
C ASN A 30 -5.71 -10.57 18.24
N ARG A 31 -5.37 -11.33 17.19
CA ARG A 31 -4.60 -10.84 16.04
C ARG A 31 -5.30 -11.18 14.74
N ALA A 32 -5.16 -10.30 13.76
CA ALA A 32 -5.63 -10.47 12.39
C ALA A 32 -4.51 -10.21 11.39
N LEU A 33 -4.60 -10.81 10.20
CA LEU A 33 -3.71 -10.49 9.09
C LEU A 33 -3.99 -9.08 8.59
N GLY A 34 -2.96 -8.35 8.16
CA GLY A 34 -3.05 -6.94 7.75
C GLY A 34 -4.10 -6.69 6.66
N PHE A 35 -4.27 -7.62 5.69
CA PHE A 35 -5.25 -7.48 4.62
C PHE A 35 -6.72 -7.55 5.09
N ARG A 36 -6.97 -7.96 6.35
CA ARG A 36 -8.29 -7.95 6.99
C ARG A 36 -8.66 -6.60 7.63
N TYR A 37 -7.81 -5.61 7.49
CA TYR A 37 -8.02 -4.31 8.13
C TYR A 37 -9.35 -3.66 7.75
N GLN A 38 -9.68 -3.62 6.47
CA GLN A 38 -10.94 -3.04 6.00
C GLN A 38 -12.16 -3.85 6.46
N ASP A 39 -12.08 -5.18 6.48
CA ASP A 39 -13.14 -6.05 6.97
C ASP A 39 -13.44 -5.79 8.46
N ILE A 40 -12.37 -5.62 9.25
CA ILE A 40 -12.47 -5.31 10.69
C ILE A 40 -13.10 -3.94 10.90
N GLN A 41 -12.65 -2.91 10.19
CA GLN A 41 -13.21 -1.57 10.28
C GLN A 41 -14.71 -1.55 9.92
N ALA A 42 -15.06 -2.21 8.82
CA ALA A 42 -16.46 -2.33 8.38
C ALA A 42 -17.32 -3.04 9.44
N TYR A 43 -16.83 -4.14 10.02
CA TYR A 43 -17.53 -4.85 11.08
C TYR A 43 -17.76 -3.97 12.31
N LEU A 44 -16.72 -3.28 12.80
CA LEU A 44 -16.80 -2.43 13.99
C LEU A 44 -17.76 -1.25 13.78
N THR A 45 -17.70 -0.62 12.61
CA THR A 45 -18.59 0.48 12.23
C THR A 45 -20.04 0.02 12.16
N ASN A 46 -20.32 -1.10 11.45
CA ASN A 46 -21.67 -1.64 11.30
C ASN A 46 -22.27 -2.14 12.62
N SER A 47 -21.41 -2.58 13.55
CA SER A 47 -21.82 -3.05 14.89
C SER A 47 -21.90 -1.91 15.92
N ASN A 48 -21.64 -0.66 15.52
CA ASN A 48 -21.57 0.51 16.42
C ASN A 48 -20.62 0.30 17.62
N ILE A 49 -19.50 -0.40 17.42
CA ILE A 49 -18.48 -0.63 18.43
C ILE A 49 -17.46 0.52 18.39
N ALA A 50 -17.33 1.26 19.48
CA ALA A 50 -16.32 2.31 19.57
C ALA A 50 -14.91 1.73 19.69
N TYR A 51 -13.98 2.24 18.88
CA TYR A 51 -12.59 1.83 18.90
C TYR A 51 -11.64 2.99 18.59
N GLU A 52 -10.40 2.85 19.03
CA GLU A 52 -9.26 3.68 18.65
C GLU A 52 -8.49 2.96 17.54
N ASP A 53 -8.13 3.68 16.50
CA ASP A 53 -7.44 3.12 15.34
C ASP A 53 -6.03 3.69 15.23
N ASP A 54 -5.06 2.89 15.64
CA ASP A 54 -3.62 3.19 15.54
C ASP A 54 -2.90 2.20 14.59
N VAL A 55 -3.62 1.63 13.64
CA VAL A 55 -3.03 0.67 12.67
C VAL A 55 -2.11 1.38 11.70
N LEU A 56 -2.58 2.47 11.09
CA LEU A 56 -1.80 3.21 10.11
C LEU A 56 -0.88 4.25 10.77
N ASN A 57 0.40 4.21 10.42
CA ASN A 57 1.40 5.19 10.79
C ASN A 57 2.09 5.68 9.51
N LEU A 58 1.32 6.39 8.69
CA LEU A 58 1.74 6.80 7.35
C LEU A 58 2.96 7.73 7.39
N ILE A 59 3.80 7.61 6.37
CA ILE A 59 4.89 8.56 6.13
C ILE A 59 4.27 9.94 5.87
N PRO A 60 4.77 11.02 6.51
CA PRO A 60 4.32 12.37 6.17
C PRO A 60 4.51 12.64 4.67
N SER A 61 3.46 13.12 4.01
CA SER A 61 3.45 13.33 2.56
C SER A 61 2.95 14.74 2.23
N PRO A 62 3.63 15.43 1.32
CA PRO A 62 3.04 16.57 0.64
C PRO A 62 1.91 16.09 -0.29
N GLU A 63 1.25 16.99 -0.96
CA GLU A 63 0.33 16.67 -2.04
C GLU A 63 1.10 16.00 -3.20
N LEU A 64 0.58 14.85 -3.67
CA LEU A 64 1.19 14.03 -4.72
C LEU A 64 0.41 14.21 -6.03
N THR A 65 0.66 15.31 -6.71
CA THR A 65 0.02 15.61 -8.00
C THR A 65 1.02 15.52 -9.14
N ASN A 66 0.52 15.26 -10.34
CA ASN A 66 1.32 15.24 -11.57
C ASN A 66 0.49 15.77 -12.76
N ASP A 67 1.16 16.15 -13.84
CA ASP A 67 0.54 16.65 -15.07
C ASP A 67 0.39 15.54 -16.15
N ILE A 68 0.36 14.27 -15.76
CA ILE A 68 0.29 13.15 -16.69
C ILE A 68 -1.10 13.09 -17.34
N SER A 69 -1.11 13.08 -18.67
CA SER A 69 -2.32 12.85 -19.45
C SER A 69 -2.45 11.37 -19.80
N LEU A 70 -3.42 10.69 -19.23
CA LEU A 70 -3.73 9.29 -19.53
C LEU A 70 -4.42 9.16 -20.89
N ARG A 71 -4.08 8.11 -21.64
CA ARG A 71 -4.81 7.73 -22.84
C ARG A 71 -6.21 7.20 -22.46
N PRO A 72 -7.22 7.24 -23.36
CA PRO A 72 -8.58 6.85 -23.00
C PRO A 72 -8.70 5.48 -22.35
N TYR A 73 -7.98 4.46 -22.83
CA TYR A 73 -8.00 3.12 -22.24
C TYR A 73 -7.29 3.03 -20.88
N GLN A 74 -6.28 3.88 -20.65
CA GLN A 74 -5.59 3.99 -19.35
C GLN A 74 -6.51 4.67 -18.32
N GLN A 75 -7.22 5.71 -18.75
CA GLN A 75 -8.22 6.39 -17.92
C GLN A 75 -9.36 5.42 -17.55
N GLU A 76 -9.89 4.69 -18.53
CA GLU A 76 -10.92 3.67 -18.27
C GLU A 76 -10.47 2.61 -17.26
N ALA A 77 -9.20 2.17 -17.36
CA ALA A 77 -8.63 1.20 -16.42
C ALA A 77 -8.51 1.80 -15.00
N LEU A 78 -8.08 3.05 -14.88
CA LEU A 78 -8.03 3.76 -13.61
C LEU A 78 -9.42 3.95 -13.01
N ASP A 79 -10.41 4.39 -13.80
CA ASP A 79 -11.78 4.63 -13.35
C ASP A 79 -12.43 3.34 -12.80
N ARG A 80 -12.18 2.21 -13.44
CA ARG A 80 -12.63 0.90 -12.94
C ARG A 80 -11.96 0.53 -11.62
N TRP A 81 -10.65 0.73 -11.53
CA TRP A 81 -9.92 0.44 -10.28
C TRP A 81 -10.38 1.33 -9.13
N VAL A 82 -10.66 2.61 -9.38
CA VAL A 82 -11.16 3.57 -8.37
C VAL A 82 -12.44 3.10 -7.69
N THR A 83 -13.28 2.33 -8.39
CA THR A 83 -14.55 1.82 -7.84
C THR A 83 -14.34 0.90 -6.65
N ASP A 84 -13.33 0.01 -6.72
CA ASP A 84 -13.07 -1.00 -5.70
C ASP A 84 -11.78 -0.70 -4.89
N CYS A 85 -10.95 0.23 -5.35
CA CYS A 85 -9.61 0.56 -4.82
C CYS A 85 -8.70 -0.66 -4.68
N CYS A 86 -8.97 -1.70 -5.43
CA CYS A 86 -8.26 -2.98 -5.44
C CYS A 86 -8.47 -3.67 -6.79
N GLY A 87 -7.46 -4.37 -7.31
CA GLY A 87 -7.59 -5.12 -8.55
C GLY A 87 -6.28 -5.43 -9.24
N VAL A 88 -6.37 -6.13 -10.35
CA VAL A 88 -5.25 -6.47 -11.23
C VAL A 88 -5.46 -5.81 -12.58
N LEU A 89 -4.47 -5.01 -13.00
CA LEU A 89 -4.46 -4.37 -14.31
C LEU A 89 -3.68 -5.25 -15.30
N VAL A 90 -4.37 -5.75 -16.31
CA VAL A 90 -3.75 -6.53 -17.40
C VAL A 90 -3.78 -5.69 -18.68
N LEU A 91 -2.61 -5.24 -19.11
CA LEU A 91 -2.42 -4.51 -20.37
C LEU A 91 -1.26 -5.11 -21.15
N PRO A 92 -1.26 -5.02 -22.49
CA PRO A 92 -0.13 -5.45 -23.31
C PRO A 92 1.19 -4.76 -22.90
N THR A 93 2.31 -5.40 -23.21
CA THR A 93 3.64 -4.80 -23.03
C THR A 93 3.73 -3.50 -23.83
N GLY A 94 4.28 -2.46 -23.23
CA GLY A 94 4.39 -1.14 -23.86
C GLY A 94 3.08 -0.31 -23.86
N ALA A 95 1.97 -0.81 -23.30
CA ALA A 95 0.73 -0.06 -23.19
C ALA A 95 0.75 1.01 -22.07
N GLY A 96 1.87 1.15 -21.35
CA GLY A 96 2.03 2.15 -20.31
C GLY A 96 1.28 1.84 -19.02
N LYS A 97 1.42 0.64 -18.48
CA LYS A 97 0.91 0.25 -17.14
C LYS A 97 1.37 1.20 -16.06
N THR A 98 2.63 1.63 -16.12
CA THR A 98 3.24 2.58 -15.19
C THR A 98 2.45 3.90 -15.10
N TYR A 99 1.96 4.42 -16.25
CA TYR A 99 1.14 5.65 -16.27
C TYR A 99 -0.18 5.49 -15.51
N VAL A 100 -0.80 4.31 -15.59
CA VAL A 100 -2.01 4.03 -14.79
C VAL A 100 -1.66 3.99 -13.30
N GLY A 101 -0.51 3.40 -12.95
CA GLY A 101 0.02 3.43 -11.58
C GLY A 101 0.25 4.86 -11.07
N MET A 102 0.85 5.73 -11.91
CA MET A 102 1.05 7.14 -11.56
C MET A 102 -0.28 7.91 -11.44
N GLY A 103 -1.27 7.61 -12.27
CA GLY A 103 -2.63 8.15 -12.11
C GLY A 103 -3.29 7.69 -10.81
N ALA A 104 -3.05 6.44 -10.38
CA ALA A 104 -3.54 5.96 -9.09
C ALA A 104 -2.86 6.67 -7.91
N ILE A 105 -1.55 6.99 -8.00
CA ILE A 105 -0.84 7.77 -6.98
C ILE A 105 -1.45 9.18 -6.85
N ASP A 106 -1.67 9.86 -7.96
CA ASP A 106 -2.30 11.18 -8.01
C ASP A 106 -3.71 11.16 -7.40
N TRP A 107 -4.51 10.17 -7.79
CA TRP A 107 -5.88 10.02 -7.29
C TRP A 107 -5.94 9.71 -5.79
N VAL A 108 -5.10 8.78 -5.28
CA VAL A 108 -5.07 8.41 -3.85
C VAL A 108 -4.47 9.53 -3.01
N ASN A 109 -3.53 10.27 -3.58
CA ASN A 109 -2.83 11.40 -2.97
C ASN A 109 -2.33 11.10 -1.54
N ALA A 110 -1.63 9.97 -1.39
CA ALA A 110 -1.13 9.50 -0.11
C ALA A 110 0.14 8.65 -0.29
N PRO A 111 0.91 8.41 0.78
CA PRO A 111 2.13 7.62 0.70
C PRO A 111 1.93 6.30 -0.03
N THR A 112 2.78 6.06 -1.02
CA THR A 112 2.70 4.93 -1.96
C THR A 112 3.97 4.10 -1.94
N PHE A 113 3.80 2.77 -1.92
CA PHE A 113 4.88 1.81 -2.00
C PHE A 113 4.75 0.99 -3.28
N ILE A 114 5.78 1.06 -4.13
CA ILE A 114 5.84 0.38 -5.42
C ILE A 114 6.82 -0.78 -5.30
N ILE A 115 6.39 -1.97 -5.68
CA ILE A 115 7.15 -3.20 -5.51
C ILE A 115 7.36 -3.84 -6.88
N VAL A 116 8.62 -4.06 -7.23
CA VAL A 116 9.06 -4.55 -8.54
C VAL A 116 10.01 -5.75 -8.39
N PRO A 117 10.18 -6.62 -9.41
CA PRO A 117 11.05 -7.79 -9.28
C PRO A 117 12.55 -7.48 -9.30
N THR A 118 13.00 -6.44 -10.00
CA THR A 118 14.42 -6.19 -10.25
C THR A 118 14.86 -4.78 -9.92
N LEU A 119 16.17 -4.59 -9.69
CA LEU A 119 16.75 -3.26 -9.46
C LEU A 119 16.68 -2.36 -10.71
N ASP A 120 16.72 -2.94 -11.91
CA ASP A 120 16.58 -2.17 -13.16
C ASP A 120 15.18 -1.54 -13.24
N LEU A 121 14.15 -2.27 -12.81
CA LEU A 121 12.79 -1.73 -12.73
C LEU A 121 12.63 -0.70 -11.60
N VAL A 122 13.39 -0.83 -10.51
CA VAL A 122 13.45 0.24 -9.48
C VAL A 122 13.97 1.54 -10.10
N ASP A 123 15.06 1.46 -10.86
CA ASP A 123 15.66 2.62 -11.53
C ASP A 123 14.71 3.23 -12.56
N GLN A 124 14.05 2.39 -13.38
CA GLN A 124 13.04 2.83 -14.35
C GLN A 124 11.86 3.54 -13.68
N TRP A 125 11.28 2.96 -12.62
CA TRP A 125 10.18 3.59 -11.89
C TRP A 125 10.59 4.92 -11.29
N ARG A 126 11.79 5.03 -10.71
CA ARG A 126 12.29 6.28 -10.14
C ARG A 126 12.46 7.37 -11.20
N GLU A 127 12.90 7.01 -12.41
CA GLU A 127 13.01 7.95 -13.54
C GLU A 127 11.62 8.45 -13.98
N GLU A 128 10.66 7.52 -14.16
CA GLU A 128 9.29 7.87 -14.58
C GLU A 128 8.55 8.70 -13.51
N LEU A 129 8.79 8.42 -12.22
CA LEU A 129 8.20 9.15 -11.08
C LEU A 129 8.78 10.57 -10.89
N SER A 130 9.79 10.96 -11.64
CA SER A 130 10.36 12.33 -11.59
C SER A 130 9.36 13.43 -11.96
N CYS A 131 8.21 13.07 -12.56
CA CYS A 131 7.09 13.99 -12.81
C CYS A 131 6.37 14.46 -11.53
N PHE A 132 6.50 13.73 -10.43
CA PHE A 132 6.10 14.22 -9.11
C PHE A 132 7.26 15.07 -8.58
N ASP A 133 7.03 16.33 -8.30
CA ASP A 133 8.07 17.27 -7.82
C ASP A 133 8.45 16.99 -6.35
N ILE A 134 8.83 15.74 -6.08
CA ILE A 134 9.28 15.26 -4.78
C ILE A 134 10.45 14.28 -4.91
N GLU A 135 11.17 14.09 -3.83
CA GLU A 135 12.21 13.06 -3.76
C GLU A 135 11.58 11.65 -3.67
N ILE A 136 11.98 10.77 -4.59
CA ILE A 136 11.52 9.37 -4.65
C ILE A 136 12.45 8.50 -3.81
N GLY A 137 11.87 7.78 -2.85
CA GLY A 137 12.61 6.86 -1.99
C GLY A 137 12.95 5.54 -2.68
N GLU A 138 14.02 4.92 -2.22
CA GLU A 138 14.38 3.55 -2.55
C GLU A 138 14.51 2.72 -1.28
N TYR A 139 13.89 1.54 -1.26
CA TYR A 139 14.03 0.62 -0.14
C TYR A 139 14.42 -0.77 -0.65
N THR A 140 15.72 -0.95 -0.91
CA THR A 140 16.31 -2.17 -1.50
C THR A 140 17.57 -2.60 -0.73
N GLY A 141 18.32 -3.54 -1.27
CA GLY A 141 19.65 -3.89 -0.76
C GLY A 141 20.67 -2.75 -0.93
N ARG A 142 20.45 -1.82 -1.88
CA ARG A 142 21.35 -0.69 -2.15
C ARG A 142 21.11 0.49 -1.21
N GLU A 143 19.83 0.79 -0.92
CA GLU A 143 19.41 1.96 -0.16
C GLU A 143 18.23 1.62 0.76
N LYS A 144 18.10 2.32 1.89
CA LYS A 144 17.01 2.14 2.86
C LYS A 144 16.34 3.49 3.18
N GLN A 145 15.97 4.23 2.13
CA GLN A 145 15.36 5.54 2.25
C GLN A 145 13.84 5.47 2.02
N LEU A 146 13.05 5.83 3.04
CA LEU A 146 11.61 5.92 2.95
C LEU A 146 11.19 7.37 2.65
N LYS A 147 10.42 7.55 1.58
CA LYS A 147 9.83 8.82 1.13
C LYS A 147 8.34 8.62 0.84
N PRO A 148 7.56 9.67 0.61
CA PRO A 148 6.12 9.56 0.29
C PRO A 148 5.83 8.60 -0.87
N ILE A 149 6.65 8.61 -1.92
CA ILE A 149 6.67 7.55 -2.92
C ILE A 149 7.99 6.79 -2.76
N THR A 150 7.90 5.50 -2.52
CA THR A 150 9.08 4.63 -2.32
C THR A 150 8.98 3.41 -3.23
N VAL A 151 10.07 3.11 -3.94
CA VAL A 151 10.18 1.92 -4.78
C VAL A 151 11.05 0.88 -4.09
N SER A 152 10.68 -0.40 -4.20
CA SER A 152 11.37 -1.52 -3.56
C SER A 152 11.36 -2.75 -4.45
N THR A 153 12.25 -3.69 -4.16
CA THR A 153 12.16 -5.03 -4.73
C THR A 153 11.26 -5.93 -3.89
N TYR A 154 10.70 -7.00 -4.51
CA TYR A 154 9.89 -8.01 -3.82
C TYR A 154 10.61 -8.58 -2.59
N ASP A 155 11.88 -8.96 -2.72
CA ASP A 155 12.67 -9.51 -1.63
C ASP A 155 12.82 -8.52 -0.47
N SER A 156 13.10 -7.25 -0.78
CA SER A 156 13.27 -6.23 0.25
C SER A 156 11.93 -5.91 0.93
N ALA A 157 10.85 -5.82 0.17
CA ALA A 157 9.51 -5.58 0.70
C ALA A 157 9.05 -6.72 1.62
N TYR A 158 9.25 -7.97 1.19
CA TYR A 158 8.91 -9.17 1.96
C TYR A 158 9.69 -9.24 3.28
N ASN A 159 11.01 -9.09 3.23
CA ASN A 159 11.87 -9.19 4.41
C ASN A 159 11.62 -8.09 5.45
N HIS A 160 10.97 -7.00 5.06
CA HIS A 160 10.71 -5.85 5.93
C HIS A 160 9.21 -5.53 6.07
N ALA A 161 8.31 -6.43 5.65
CA ALA A 161 6.86 -6.22 5.70
C ALA A 161 6.34 -5.85 7.10
N GLU A 162 6.92 -6.44 8.15
CA GLU A 162 6.59 -6.13 9.55
C GLU A 162 6.81 -4.66 9.93
N ARG A 163 7.73 -3.98 9.24
CA ARG A 163 8.10 -2.58 9.52
C ARG A 163 7.46 -1.60 8.55
N LEU A 164 7.11 -2.06 7.35
CA LEU A 164 6.63 -1.24 6.24
C LEU A 164 5.11 -1.30 6.08
N GLY A 165 4.46 -2.36 6.56
CA GLY A 165 3.07 -2.70 6.22
C GLY A 165 2.02 -1.67 6.65
N ASN A 166 2.35 -0.72 7.51
CA ASN A 166 1.44 0.35 7.93
C ASN A 166 1.93 1.77 7.56
N ARG A 167 2.97 1.87 6.73
CA ARG A 167 3.62 3.15 6.40
C ARG A 167 3.08 3.80 5.14
N PHE A 168 2.35 3.04 4.33
CA PHE A 168 1.85 3.44 3.02
C PHE A 168 0.35 3.13 2.91
N LYS A 169 -0.36 3.96 2.15
CA LYS A 169 -1.79 3.81 1.90
C LYS A 169 -2.07 3.10 0.58
N LEU A 170 -1.23 3.31 -0.43
CA LEU A 170 -1.31 2.64 -1.72
C LEU A 170 -0.14 1.67 -1.89
N LEU A 171 -0.44 0.45 -2.33
CA LEU A 171 0.54 -0.55 -2.74
C LEU A 171 0.38 -0.84 -4.22
N ILE A 172 1.46 -0.72 -4.98
CA ILE A 172 1.50 -1.08 -6.39
C ILE A 172 2.49 -2.23 -6.54
N PHE A 173 2.01 -3.35 -7.06
CA PHE A 173 2.84 -4.49 -7.41
C PHE A 173 2.97 -4.54 -8.94
N ASP A 174 4.16 -4.33 -9.45
CA ASP A 174 4.41 -4.41 -10.89
C ASP A 174 5.03 -5.76 -11.25
N GLU A 175 4.72 -6.27 -12.46
CA GLU A 175 5.17 -7.55 -12.98
C GLU A 175 4.89 -8.75 -12.04
N VAL A 176 3.67 -8.83 -11.49
CA VAL A 176 3.25 -9.85 -10.49
C VAL A 176 3.24 -11.30 -11.01
N HIS A 177 3.53 -11.53 -12.28
CA HIS A 177 3.58 -12.84 -12.90
C HIS A 177 4.97 -13.49 -12.89
N HIS A 178 5.96 -12.83 -12.32
CA HIS A 178 7.33 -13.32 -12.15
C HIS A 178 7.55 -14.05 -10.83
#